data_2137434b23eb521e927bf5639cdf6a89
#
_entry.id   2137434b23eb521e927bf5639cdf6a89
#
_cell.length_a   1.000
_cell.length_b   1.000
_cell.length_c   1.000
_cell.angle_alpha   90.00
_cell.angle_beta   90.00
_cell.angle_gamma   90.00
#
_symmetry.space_group_name_H-M   'P 1'
#
loop_
_entity.id
_entity.type
_entity.pdbx_description
1 polymer ?
#
loop_
_entity_poly.entity_id
_entity_poly.type
_entity_poly.pdbx_seq_one_letter_code
_entity_poly.pdbx_strand_id
1 'polypeptide(L)'
;FEHPGGYAECFLTEARHLHPLPDTMPPDVAALIEPLAVVVRACRRARLDAAVPVLIVGDGPIGLLMTLVLARRGFREVSLLGGRPHRLALAQDLGAGATMNYHEAGAGASLRKAFQKPFAVVVEASGSGAGADAALSLVAPAGRLLIIGSYGEAQARFQWNHVLLNEIELIGSNASAQAWFEAVRLAGELRADMAK
;
A
#
# COMPACT_ATOMS: atom_id res chain seq x y z
N PHE A 1 -13.46 16.69 -6.39
CA PHE A 1 -14.57 15.73 -6.31
C PHE A 1 -15.83 16.39 -6.85
N GLU A 2 -16.38 15.86 -7.94
CA GLU A 2 -17.50 16.49 -8.67
C GLU A 2 -18.87 15.98 -8.20
N HIS A 3 -18.91 14.95 -7.37
CA HIS A 3 -20.13 14.32 -6.89
C HIS A 3 -20.19 14.26 -5.37
N PRO A 4 -21.39 14.33 -4.76
CA PRO A 4 -21.58 14.11 -3.33
C PRO A 4 -21.04 12.75 -2.89
N GLY A 5 -20.50 12.66 -1.68
CA GLY A 5 -20.06 11.40 -1.09
C GLY A 5 -21.22 10.52 -0.65
N GLY A 6 -20.93 9.25 -0.31
CA GLY A 6 -21.91 8.27 0.14
C GLY A 6 -22.21 8.27 1.65
N TYR A 7 -21.78 9.29 2.39
CA TYR A 7 -22.12 9.44 3.82
C TYR A 7 -23.53 10.01 3.98
N ALA A 8 -24.51 9.19 3.68
CA ALA A 8 -25.93 9.53 3.74
C ALA A 8 -26.78 8.26 3.86
N GLU A 9 -27.98 8.36 4.40
CA GLU A 9 -28.95 7.25 4.42
C GLU A 9 -29.36 6.83 3.00
N CYS A 10 -29.39 7.79 2.07
CA CYS A 10 -29.67 7.57 0.65
C CYS A 10 -28.82 8.50 -0.19
N PHE A 11 -28.31 8.02 -1.31
CA PHE A 11 -27.65 8.84 -2.32
C PHE A 11 -27.99 8.35 -3.73
N LEU A 12 -27.95 9.26 -4.69
CA LEU A 12 -28.21 8.96 -6.09
C LEU A 12 -26.91 8.56 -6.79
N THR A 13 -26.92 7.43 -7.47
CA THR A 13 -25.80 6.98 -8.31
C THR A 13 -26.29 6.28 -9.56
N GLU A 14 -25.43 6.17 -10.57
CA GLU A 14 -25.74 5.42 -11.78
C GLU A 14 -25.54 3.91 -11.54
N ALA A 15 -26.44 3.10 -12.11
CA ALA A 15 -26.41 1.64 -11.95
C ALA A 15 -25.06 1.00 -12.36
N ARG A 16 -24.36 1.58 -13.35
CA ARG A 16 -23.02 1.11 -13.76
C ARG A 16 -21.94 1.24 -12.69
N HIS A 17 -22.17 2.05 -11.65
CA HIS A 17 -21.24 2.22 -10.52
C HIS A 17 -21.56 1.28 -9.36
N LEU A 18 -22.59 0.46 -9.48
CA LEU A 18 -22.95 -0.51 -8.47
C LEU A 18 -22.25 -1.84 -8.74
N HIS A 19 -21.64 -2.38 -7.70
CA HIS A 19 -21.01 -3.69 -7.71
C HIS A 19 -21.74 -4.58 -6.71
N PRO A 20 -22.59 -5.53 -7.17
CA PRO A 20 -23.30 -6.41 -6.24
C PRO A 20 -22.32 -7.28 -5.45
N LEU A 21 -22.61 -7.43 -4.17
CA LEU A 21 -21.88 -8.27 -3.26
C LEU A 21 -22.73 -9.50 -2.90
N PRO A 22 -22.10 -10.66 -2.60
CA PRO A 22 -22.84 -11.79 -2.05
C PRO A 22 -23.48 -11.44 -0.71
N ASP A 23 -24.71 -11.93 -0.45
CA ASP A 23 -25.40 -11.73 0.83
C ASP A 23 -24.61 -12.24 2.05
N THR A 24 -23.68 -13.16 1.81
CA THR A 24 -22.76 -13.72 2.83
C THR A 24 -21.55 -12.83 3.13
N MET A 25 -21.38 -11.70 2.44
CA MET A 25 -20.27 -10.78 2.67
C MET A 25 -20.51 -9.98 3.96
N PRO A 26 -19.63 -10.10 4.97
CA PRO A 26 -19.75 -9.30 6.18
C PRO A 26 -19.61 -7.80 5.87
N PRO A 27 -20.42 -6.92 6.48
CA PRO A 27 -20.41 -5.48 6.20
C PRO A 27 -19.06 -4.80 6.45
N ASP A 28 -18.32 -5.21 7.47
CA ASP A 28 -16.97 -4.74 7.80
C ASP A 28 -15.95 -5.09 6.71
N VAL A 29 -16.02 -6.31 6.17
CA VAL A 29 -15.21 -6.71 5.00
C VAL A 29 -15.65 -5.95 3.75
N ALA A 30 -16.96 -5.78 3.54
CA ALA A 30 -17.49 -5.01 2.41
C ALA A 30 -16.98 -3.57 2.41
N ALA A 31 -16.88 -2.94 3.57
CA ALA A 31 -16.36 -1.58 3.72
C ALA A 31 -14.87 -1.44 3.29
N LEU A 32 -14.11 -2.52 3.34
CA LEU A 32 -12.71 -2.55 2.93
C LEU A 32 -12.51 -2.78 1.42
N ILE A 33 -13.57 -3.03 0.64
CA ILE A 33 -13.45 -3.28 -0.81
C ILE A 33 -12.95 -2.04 -1.55
N GLU A 34 -13.38 -0.84 -1.15
CA GLU A 34 -12.89 0.40 -1.77
C GLU A 34 -11.37 0.56 -1.59
N PRO A 35 -10.81 0.57 -0.37
CA PRO A 35 -9.36 0.66 -0.21
C PRO A 35 -8.61 -0.55 -0.81
N LEU A 36 -9.23 -1.74 -0.88
CA LEU A 36 -8.67 -2.89 -1.58
C LEU A 36 -8.57 -2.63 -3.10
N ALA A 37 -9.57 -1.98 -3.70
CA ALA A 37 -9.52 -1.60 -5.11
C ALA A 37 -8.41 -0.58 -5.42
N VAL A 38 -8.13 0.35 -4.48
CA VAL A 38 -6.95 1.24 -4.56
C VAL A 38 -5.66 0.43 -4.61
N VAL A 39 -5.50 -0.55 -3.73
CA VAL A 39 -4.33 -1.45 -3.68
C VAL A 39 -4.20 -2.26 -4.97
N VAL A 40 -5.27 -2.87 -5.45
CA VAL A 40 -5.28 -3.65 -6.71
C VAL A 40 -4.82 -2.80 -7.89
N ARG A 41 -5.36 -1.57 -8.01
CA ARG A 41 -4.93 -0.62 -9.05
C ARG A 41 -3.45 -0.28 -8.93
N ALA A 42 -2.98 0.01 -7.72
CA ALA A 42 -1.60 0.37 -7.46
C ALA A 42 -0.63 -0.76 -7.87
N CYS A 43 -0.95 -2.01 -7.55
CA CYS A 43 -0.18 -3.19 -7.98
C CYS A 43 -0.08 -3.29 -9.52
N ARG A 44 -1.19 -3.05 -10.24
CA ARG A 44 -1.19 -3.06 -11.70
C ARG A 44 -0.33 -1.95 -12.29
N ARG A 45 -0.45 -0.72 -11.75
CA ARG A 45 0.34 0.42 -12.21
C ARG A 45 1.84 0.22 -12.02
N ALA A 46 2.24 -0.34 -10.89
CA ALA A 46 3.65 -0.59 -10.58
C ALA A 46 4.20 -1.84 -11.28
N ARG A 47 3.40 -2.60 -12.02
CA ARG A 47 3.83 -3.83 -12.72
C ARG A 47 4.64 -4.73 -11.79
N LEU A 48 4.07 -5.00 -10.59
CA LEU A 48 4.76 -5.74 -9.55
C LEU A 48 5.03 -7.18 -9.98
N ASP A 49 6.26 -7.63 -9.72
CA ASP A 49 6.73 -8.99 -9.96
C ASP A 49 6.96 -9.69 -8.61
N ALA A 50 6.43 -10.88 -8.44
CA ALA A 50 6.53 -11.65 -7.20
C ALA A 50 7.98 -12.14 -6.89
N ALA A 51 8.87 -12.09 -7.87
CA ALA A 51 10.27 -12.49 -7.71
C ALA A 51 11.14 -11.44 -6.98
N VAL A 52 10.68 -10.20 -6.85
CA VAL A 52 11.48 -9.11 -6.28
C VAL A 52 11.04 -8.75 -4.85
N PRO A 53 11.99 -8.33 -3.98
CA PRO A 53 11.65 -7.87 -2.63
C PRO A 53 10.90 -6.54 -2.68
N VAL A 54 9.85 -6.44 -1.87
CA VAL A 54 9.00 -5.25 -1.75
C VAL A 54 9.03 -4.74 -0.32
N LEU A 55 9.26 -3.43 -0.16
CA LEU A 55 9.05 -2.73 1.11
C LEU A 55 7.78 -1.89 1.03
N ILE A 56 6.95 -1.96 2.05
CA ILE A 56 5.80 -1.09 2.26
C ILE A 56 6.13 -0.13 3.40
N VAL A 57 6.02 1.17 3.15
CA VAL A 57 6.21 2.24 4.14
C VAL A 57 4.84 2.78 4.53
N GLY A 58 4.44 2.51 5.75
CA GLY A 58 3.14 2.88 6.32
C GLY A 58 2.31 1.66 6.76
N ASP A 59 1.91 1.65 8.01
CA ASP A 59 1.10 0.62 8.67
C ASP A 59 -0.39 0.99 8.77
N GLY A 60 -0.86 1.85 7.87
CA GLY A 60 -2.27 2.20 7.71
C GLY A 60 -3.07 1.10 6.98
N PRO A 61 -4.40 1.27 6.83
CA PRO A 61 -5.25 0.29 6.13
C PRO A 61 -4.73 -0.07 4.73
N ILE A 62 -4.26 0.92 3.96
CA ILE A 62 -3.70 0.69 2.61
C ILE A 62 -2.42 -0.16 2.69
N GLY A 63 -1.51 0.13 3.63
CA GLY A 63 -0.27 -0.65 3.79
C GLY A 63 -0.54 -2.10 4.22
N LEU A 64 -1.49 -2.31 5.14
CA LEU A 64 -1.90 -3.64 5.59
C LEU A 64 -2.59 -4.43 4.47
N LEU A 65 -3.52 -3.82 3.73
CA LEU A 65 -4.15 -4.46 2.56
C LEU A 65 -3.13 -4.75 1.46
N MET A 66 -2.16 -3.86 1.23
CA MET A 66 -1.06 -4.11 0.28
C MET A 66 -0.25 -5.33 0.71
N THR A 67 0.10 -5.43 1.99
CA THR A 67 0.81 -6.59 2.56
C THR A 67 0.04 -7.88 2.29
N LEU A 68 -1.25 -7.92 2.64
CA LEU A 68 -2.13 -9.06 2.41
C LEU A 68 -2.18 -9.46 0.93
N VAL A 69 -2.43 -8.50 0.04
CA VAL A 69 -2.55 -8.77 -1.41
C VAL A 69 -1.24 -9.30 -1.97
N LEU A 70 -0.09 -8.72 -1.62
CA LEU A 70 1.21 -9.18 -2.12
C LEU A 70 1.54 -10.58 -1.61
N ALA A 71 1.35 -10.84 -0.31
CA ALA A 71 1.57 -12.15 0.27
C ALA A 71 0.70 -13.24 -0.41
N ARG A 72 -0.58 -12.95 -0.66
CA ARG A 72 -1.50 -13.88 -1.34
C ARG A 72 -1.22 -14.06 -2.83
N ARG A 73 -0.57 -13.10 -3.46
CA ARG A 73 -0.07 -13.21 -4.85
C ARG A 73 1.28 -13.92 -4.96
N GLY A 74 1.81 -14.47 -3.87
CA GLY A 74 3.03 -15.27 -3.84
C GLY A 74 4.33 -14.47 -3.81
N PHE A 75 4.28 -13.20 -3.41
CA PHE A 75 5.50 -12.43 -3.14
C PHE A 75 6.22 -13.03 -1.93
N ARG A 76 7.48 -13.40 -2.10
CA ARG A 76 8.25 -14.11 -1.06
C ARG A 76 8.88 -13.18 -0.03
N GLU A 77 9.23 -11.96 -0.44
CA GLU A 77 9.93 -10.99 0.39
C GLU A 77 9.09 -9.70 0.49
N VAL A 78 8.08 -9.70 1.34
CA VAL A 78 7.29 -8.53 1.69
C VAL A 78 7.73 -8.03 3.06
N SER A 79 8.19 -6.78 3.13
CA SER A 79 8.55 -6.11 4.38
C SER A 79 7.65 -4.91 4.62
N LEU A 80 7.38 -4.58 5.89
CA LEU A 80 6.59 -3.40 6.26
C LEU A 80 7.32 -2.55 7.30
N LEU A 81 7.46 -1.26 7.01
CA LEU A 81 7.94 -0.24 7.92
C LEU A 81 6.75 0.55 8.47
N GLY A 82 6.57 0.55 9.78
CA GLY A 82 5.48 1.22 10.47
C GLY A 82 5.89 1.76 11.84
N GLY A 83 4.94 2.30 12.60
CA GLY A 83 5.21 2.87 13.92
C GLY A 83 4.33 2.32 15.04
N ARG A 84 3.32 1.51 14.72
CA ARG A 84 2.35 1.00 15.70
C ARG A 84 2.53 -0.50 15.93
N PRO A 85 3.03 -0.93 17.12
CA PRO A 85 3.38 -2.32 17.37
C PRO A 85 2.27 -3.33 17.04
N HIS A 86 1.00 -3.03 17.41
CA HIS A 86 -0.13 -3.90 17.11
C HIS A 86 -0.40 -4.05 15.59
N ARG A 87 -0.15 -3.01 14.79
CA ARG A 87 -0.28 -3.08 13.33
C ARG A 87 0.89 -3.77 12.66
N LEU A 88 2.09 -3.67 13.23
CA LEU A 88 3.24 -4.44 12.78
C LEU A 88 3.03 -5.93 13.03
N ALA A 89 2.46 -6.32 14.18
CA ALA A 89 2.06 -7.70 14.46
C ALA A 89 0.99 -8.18 13.46
N LEU A 90 -0.06 -7.37 13.24
CA LEU A 90 -1.08 -7.68 12.22
C LEU A 90 -0.47 -7.85 10.82
N ALA A 91 0.49 -7.01 10.43
CA ALA A 91 1.16 -7.15 9.14
C ALA A 91 1.87 -8.50 9.00
N GLN A 92 2.49 -9.02 10.07
CA GLN A 92 3.08 -10.36 10.09
C GLN A 92 2.01 -11.45 9.92
N ASP A 93 0.88 -11.34 10.62
CA ASP A 93 -0.26 -12.26 10.48
C ASP A 93 -0.88 -12.22 9.09
N LEU A 94 -0.79 -11.09 8.39
CA LEU A 94 -1.24 -10.91 7.01
C LEU A 94 -0.20 -11.36 5.97
N GLY A 95 1.00 -11.77 6.40
CA GLY A 95 2.01 -12.37 5.55
C GLY A 95 3.24 -11.52 5.26
N ALA A 96 3.48 -10.45 6.01
CA ALA A 96 4.78 -9.77 5.97
C ALA A 96 5.87 -10.71 6.51
N GLY A 97 6.92 -10.93 5.71
CA GLY A 97 8.09 -11.72 6.12
C GLY A 97 8.97 -10.98 7.14
N ALA A 98 8.94 -9.65 7.13
CA ALA A 98 9.62 -8.81 8.12
C ALA A 98 8.83 -7.52 8.38
N THR A 99 8.87 -7.07 9.63
CA THR A 99 8.34 -5.76 10.03
C THR A 99 9.40 -4.97 10.78
N MET A 100 9.36 -3.65 10.65
CA MET A 100 10.29 -2.77 11.33
C MET A 100 9.55 -1.56 11.91
N ASN A 101 9.86 -1.23 13.17
CA ASN A 101 9.37 -0.03 13.82
C ASN A 101 10.34 1.13 13.57
N TYR A 102 9.90 2.19 12.88
CA TYR A 102 10.76 3.34 12.60
C TYR A 102 11.18 4.10 13.86
N HIS A 103 10.43 4.00 14.97
CA HIS A 103 10.83 4.60 16.25
C HIS A 103 12.08 3.93 16.83
N GLU A 104 12.30 2.65 16.54
CA GLU A 104 13.44 1.85 16.98
C GLU A 104 14.60 1.89 15.97
N ALA A 105 14.27 1.83 14.68
CA ALA A 105 15.25 1.80 13.61
C ALA A 105 15.94 3.14 13.35
N GLY A 106 15.36 4.26 13.82
CA GLY A 106 15.81 5.60 13.51
C GLY A 106 15.47 6.03 12.08
N ALA A 107 16.15 7.04 11.56
CA ALA A 107 15.89 7.63 10.25
C ALA A 107 17.11 7.62 9.33
N GLY A 108 16.90 7.80 8.03
CA GLY A 108 17.96 7.98 7.04
C GLY A 108 18.95 6.81 6.97
N ALA A 109 20.23 7.08 7.25
CA ALA A 109 21.30 6.08 7.15
C ALA A 109 21.12 4.89 8.12
N SER A 110 20.57 5.13 9.33
CA SER A 110 20.26 4.08 10.30
C SER A 110 19.22 3.12 9.76
N LEU A 111 18.17 3.65 9.12
CA LEU A 111 17.11 2.84 8.51
C LEU A 111 17.64 1.96 7.37
N ARG A 112 18.49 2.52 6.47
CA ARG A 112 19.16 1.72 5.42
C ARG A 112 20.02 0.61 5.99
N LYS A 113 20.76 0.88 7.07
CA LYS A 113 21.58 -0.12 7.75
C LYS A 113 20.72 -1.23 8.36
N ALA A 114 19.58 -0.89 8.95
CA ALA A 114 18.67 -1.84 9.57
C ALA A 114 18.09 -2.84 8.54
N PHE A 115 17.75 -2.38 7.34
CA PHE A 115 17.31 -3.27 6.27
C PHE A 115 18.42 -4.01 5.53
N GLN A 116 19.68 -3.67 5.75
CA GLN A 116 20.89 -4.28 5.17
C GLN A 116 21.00 -4.20 3.64
N LYS A 117 19.92 -4.14 2.90
CA LYS A 117 19.85 -4.03 1.44
C LYS A 117 18.72 -3.09 1.02
N PRO A 118 18.86 -2.37 -0.11
CA PRO A 118 17.75 -1.63 -0.70
C PRO A 118 16.75 -2.58 -1.37
N PHE A 119 15.57 -2.05 -1.71
CA PHE A 119 14.47 -2.82 -2.29
C PHE A 119 14.24 -2.45 -3.76
N ALA A 120 14.01 -3.45 -4.59
CA ALA A 120 13.67 -3.24 -6.00
C ALA A 120 12.35 -2.46 -6.18
N VAL A 121 11.43 -2.64 -5.24
CA VAL A 121 10.17 -1.90 -5.18
C VAL A 121 9.94 -1.40 -3.76
N VAL A 122 9.63 -0.12 -3.64
CA VAL A 122 9.15 0.47 -2.38
C VAL A 122 7.77 1.08 -2.62
N VAL A 123 6.83 0.78 -1.74
CA VAL A 123 5.46 1.32 -1.75
C VAL A 123 5.36 2.35 -0.64
N GLU A 124 5.12 3.60 -0.97
CA GLU A 124 4.83 4.67 -0.02
C GLU A 124 3.31 4.76 0.23
N ALA A 125 2.88 4.38 1.41
CA ALA A 125 1.48 4.33 1.84
C ALA A 125 1.24 5.08 3.16
N SER A 126 2.21 5.88 3.63
CA SER A 126 2.08 6.64 4.87
C SER A 126 1.40 8.00 4.68
N GLY A 127 1.56 8.60 3.50
CA GLY A 127 1.08 9.95 3.19
C GLY A 127 1.81 11.04 3.98
N SER A 128 3.04 10.79 4.43
CA SER A 128 3.84 11.75 5.18
C SER A 128 5.14 12.09 4.48
N GLY A 129 5.62 13.33 4.63
CA GLY A 129 6.90 13.75 4.06
C GLY A 129 8.07 12.88 4.54
N ALA A 130 8.11 12.56 5.84
CA ALA A 130 9.14 11.68 6.40
C ALA A 130 9.06 10.25 5.85
N GLY A 131 7.85 9.73 5.65
CA GLY A 131 7.64 8.42 5.01
C GLY A 131 8.10 8.41 3.56
N ALA A 132 7.82 9.47 2.81
CA ALA A 132 8.28 9.61 1.42
C ALA A 132 9.81 9.69 1.32
N ASP A 133 10.46 10.47 2.19
CA ASP A 133 11.92 10.56 2.24
C ASP A 133 12.55 9.21 2.63
N ALA A 134 11.99 8.52 3.62
CA ALA A 134 12.40 7.17 4.00
C ALA A 134 12.23 6.19 2.85
N ALA A 135 11.06 6.19 2.21
CA ALA A 135 10.74 5.30 1.10
C ALA A 135 11.74 5.48 -0.06
N LEU A 136 11.97 6.72 -0.50
CA LEU A 136 12.92 6.99 -1.59
C LEU A 136 14.33 6.53 -1.23
N SER A 137 14.77 6.74 0.02
CA SER A 137 16.12 6.34 0.46
C SER A 137 16.37 4.83 0.46
N LEU A 138 15.32 4.03 0.42
CA LEU A 138 15.36 2.57 0.47
C LEU A 138 15.17 1.89 -0.90
N VAL A 139 14.93 2.68 -1.96
CA VAL A 139 14.83 2.16 -3.32
C VAL A 139 16.20 1.77 -3.84
N ALA A 140 16.30 0.59 -4.43
CA ALA A 140 17.53 0.13 -5.10
C ALA A 140 17.80 0.92 -6.41
N PRO A 141 19.04 0.98 -6.90
CA PRO A 141 19.31 1.46 -8.27
C PRO A 141 18.44 0.73 -9.30
N ALA A 142 17.92 1.47 -10.28
CA ALA A 142 16.94 1.04 -11.28
C ALA A 142 15.62 0.48 -10.66
N GLY A 143 15.38 0.79 -9.39
CA GLY A 143 14.18 0.37 -8.66
C GLY A 143 13.00 1.31 -8.87
N ARG A 144 11.87 0.98 -8.24
CA ARG A 144 10.60 1.71 -8.36
C ARG A 144 10.08 2.17 -7.02
N LEU A 145 9.65 3.43 -6.95
CA LEU A 145 8.89 4.00 -5.84
C LEU A 145 7.44 4.18 -6.28
N LEU A 146 6.55 3.36 -5.74
CA LEU A 146 5.11 3.48 -5.92
C LEU A 146 4.53 4.38 -4.81
N ILE A 147 3.91 5.48 -5.19
CA ILE A 147 3.32 6.48 -4.28
C ILE A 147 1.81 6.34 -4.32
N ILE A 148 1.21 5.97 -3.18
CA ILE A 148 -0.24 5.81 -2.98
C ILE A 148 -0.74 6.55 -1.73
N GLY A 149 0.15 7.01 -0.88
CA GLY A 149 -0.19 7.84 0.27
C GLY A 149 -0.80 9.18 -0.16
N SER A 150 -1.80 9.66 0.56
CA SER A 150 -2.36 11.00 0.38
C SER A 150 -1.67 11.98 1.32
N TYR A 151 -1.01 12.98 0.76
CA TYR A 151 -0.16 13.91 1.50
C TYR A 151 -0.91 15.16 1.99
N GLY A 152 -2.08 15.48 1.42
CA GLY A 152 -2.72 16.77 1.66
C GLY A 152 -1.76 17.90 1.30
N GLU A 153 -1.39 18.74 2.29
CA GLU A 153 -0.42 19.82 2.14
C GLU A 153 1.02 19.41 2.57
N ALA A 154 1.22 18.17 3.01
CA ALA A 154 2.52 17.71 3.44
C ALA A 154 3.52 17.67 2.26
N GLN A 155 4.76 18.05 2.56
CA GLN A 155 5.84 18.08 1.57
C GLN A 155 6.91 17.04 1.92
N ALA A 156 7.50 16.44 0.89
CA ALA A 156 8.68 15.62 0.98
C ALA A 156 9.90 16.35 0.42
N ARG A 157 11.07 16.14 0.99
CA ARG A 157 12.34 16.75 0.55
C ARG A 157 13.12 15.75 -0.31
N PHE A 158 12.60 15.45 -1.49
CA PHE A 158 13.27 14.53 -2.40
C PHE A 158 14.63 15.05 -2.83
N GLN A 159 15.65 14.24 -2.66
CA GLN A 159 16.96 14.46 -3.26
C GLN A 159 16.90 14.03 -4.73
N TRP A 160 16.57 14.94 -5.63
CA TRP A 160 16.38 14.64 -7.05
C TRP A 160 17.61 14.02 -7.71
N ASN A 161 18.82 14.36 -7.27
CA ASN A 161 20.03 13.68 -7.72
C ASN A 161 20.07 12.20 -7.34
N HIS A 162 19.43 11.81 -6.23
CA HIS A 162 19.31 10.39 -5.89
C HIS A 162 18.41 9.64 -6.90
N VAL A 163 17.32 10.27 -7.32
CA VAL A 163 16.44 9.71 -8.37
C VAL A 163 17.20 9.61 -9.70
N LEU A 164 17.87 10.69 -10.11
CA LEU A 164 18.60 10.76 -11.38
C LEU A 164 19.76 9.76 -11.44
N LEU A 165 20.64 9.78 -10.43
CA LEU A 165 21.86 8.98 -10.45
C LEU A 165 21.64 7.49 -10.22
N ASN A 166 20.50 7.11 -9.64
CA ASN A 166 20.10 5.72 -9.45
C ASN A 166 19.01 5.26 -10.43
N GLU A 167 18.62 6.07 -11.41
CA GLU A 167 17.61 5.74 -12.43
C GLU A 167 16.30 5.22 -11.84
N ILE A 168 15.82 5.85 -10.74
CA ILE A 168 14.62 5.41 -10.00
C ILE A 168 13.36 5.83 -10.75
N GLU A 169 12.45 4.87 -10.98
CA GLU A 169 11.12 5.12 -11.53
C GLU A 169 10.16 5.57 -10.41
N LEU A 170 9.58 6.77 -10.53
CA LEU A 170 8.54 7.27 -9.62
C LEU A 170 7.15 7.04 -10.22
N ILE A 171 6.28 6.29 -9.53
CA ILE A 171 4.97 5.89 -10.03
C ILE A 171 3.90 6.38 -9.05
N GLY A 172 3.07 7.33 -9.46
CA GLY A 172 1.86 7.71 -8.70
C GLY A 172 0.68 6.79 -9.02
N SER A 173 -0.10 6.40 -8.02
CA SER A 173 -1.38 5.72 -8.21
C SER A 173 -2.46 6.39 -7.38
N ASN A 174 -3.54 6.81 -8.02
CA ASN A 174 -4.65 7.48 -7.38
C ASN A 174 -5.96 6.72 -7.63
N ALA A 175 -6.79 6.62 -6.59
CA ALA A 175 -8.13 6.02 -6.61
C ALA A 175 -8.13 4.54 -7.08
N SER A 176 -9.28 4.05 -7.49
CA SER A 176 -9.59 2.63 -7.69
C SER A 176 -10.06 2.28 -9.11
N ALA A 177 -9.90 3.21 -10.07
CA ALA A 177 -10.43 3.03 -11.43
C ALA A 177 -10.09 1.67 -12.04
N GLN A 178 -11.10 0.99 -12.60
CA GLN A 178 -10.99 -0.31 -13.27
C GLN A 178 -10.54 -1.49 -12.37
N ALA A 179 -10.51 -1.31 -11.03
CA ALA A 179 -10.04 -2.34 -10.11
C ALA A 179 -11.17 -3.03 -9.32
N TRP A 180 -12.40 -2.51 -9.39
CA TRP A 180 -13.52 -2.94 -8.55
C TRP A 180 -13.87 -4.43 -8.70
N PHE A 181 -13.99 -4.95 -9.90
CA PHE A 181 -14.33 -6.37 -10.11
C PHE A 181 -13.31 -7.32 -9.47
N GLU A 182 -12.02 -6.99 -9.62
CA GLU A 182 -10.98 -7.80 -8.98
C GLU A 182 -10.99 -7.63 -7.46
N ALA A 183 -11.23 -6.42 -6.95
CA ALA A 183 -11.31 -6.16 -5.52
C ALA A 183 -12.49 -6.91 -4.87
N VAL A 184 -13.66 -6.92 -5.48
CA VAL A 184 -14.83 -7.69 -5.00
C VAL A 184 -14.51 -9.19 -4.95
N ARG A 185 -13.92 -9.74 -6.02
CA ARG A 185 -13.50 -11.14 -6.04
C ARG A 185 -12.47 -11.46 -4.95
N LEU A 186 -11.43 -10.64 -4.82
CA LEU A 186 -10.40 -10.81 -3.79
C LEU A 186 -10.97 -10.69 -2.39
N ALA A 187 -11.88 -9.76 -2.13
CA ALA A 187 -12.54 -9.63 -0.83
C ALA A 187 -13.29 -10.91 -0.43
N GLY A 188 -13.93 -11.57 -1.39
CA GLY A 188 -14.54 -12.90 -1.17
C GLY A 188 -13.52 -13.98 -0.79
N GLU A 189 -12.37 -14.00 -1.46
CA GLU A 189 -11.29 -14.96 -1.20
C GLU A 189 -10.52 -14.67 0.11
N LEU A 190 -10.36 -13.40 0.45
CA LEU A 190 -9.54 -12.93 1.57
C LEU A 190 -10.37 -12.53 2.82
N ARG A 191 -11.68 -12.79 2.82
CA ARG A 191 -12.61 -12.30 3.86
C ARG A 191 -12.16 -12.62 5.29
N ALA A 192 -11.59 -13.80 5.53
CA ALA A 192 -11.14 -14.21 6.87
C ALA A 192 -9.91 -13.41 7.34
N ASP A 193 -9.05 -12.98 6.43
CA ASP A 193 -7.88 -12.15 6.75
C ASP A 193 -8.26 -10.68 6.84
N MET A 194 -9.22 -10.23 6.05
CA MET A 194 -9.72 -8.85 6.08
C MET A 194 -10.58 -8.54 7.32
N ALA A 195 -11.08 -9.56 7.99
CA ALA A 195 -11.84 -9.44 9.24
C ALA A 195 -10.98 -9.33 10.51
N LYS A 196 -9.65 -9.42 10.39
CA LYS A 196 -8.68 -9.24 11.48
C LYS A 196 -8.41 -7.75 11.75
#